data_f5ce746c4133e5595c495112e8fe7e8b
#
_entry.id   f5ce746c4133e5595c495112e8fe7e8b
#
_cell.length_a   1.000
_cell.length_b   1.000
_cell.length_c   1.000
_cell.angle_alpha   90.00
_cell.angle_beta   90.00
_cell.angle_gamma   90.00
#
_symmetry.space_group_name_H-M   'P 1'
#
loop_
_entity.id
_entity.type
_entity.pdbx_description
1 polymer ?
#
loop_
_entity_poly.entity_id
_entity_poly.type
_entity_poly.pdbx_seq_one_letter_code
_entity_poly.pdbx_strand_id
1 'polypeptide(L)'
;MAPETEAFDVVIIGGGPGGYAAALYGASAGLSVAMIEMEKVGGTCLHRGCIPAKEFLETAAVWRTVASAAEFGVSAEAPTLDFAVSQARKQSVVDLLTKGLTGVLANRSVTVLSGRGRLTAPGQVTVTEGIDAGRCVIAPSIILATGSVPRTLPGLEVDGQLVVTSDEFLDLDHLPSSAAVVGGGAIGCEFASMLSDLGVAVTIVEGLPTILAACDADVVAQISRSFKKRKIAMITSAVVTGHTRGSSGSSTALAIEGRESLEVEMIVVSVGRRPLTDGVVDPAIGVEIDDRGFIVADGRMRTAATGVWAVGDVVAGTPQLAHVAFAEAMVAIKDILGEEPTPVDYLRVPWAIYCHPEVAFAGLTEAQAIEMGYDVVTKKDPFGGNGRARIIGDTEGMVKVVAARGPDGRAGQVLGVHMVGPWVTEQLGAGYLAVNWEALVDEVAGLIQPHPSLSETFGETMIALTGRGLHVG
;
A
#
# COMPACT_ATOMS: atom_id res chain seq x y z
N MET A 1 33.31 -30.30 -11.04
CA MET A 1 32.46 -30.12 -12.20
C MET A 1 32.07 -28.64 -12.21
N ALA A 2 32.17 -27.97 -13.37
CA ALA A 2 31.61 -26.63 -13.47
C ALA A 2 30.10 -26.71 -13.17
N PRO A 3 29.49 -25.74 -12.47
CA PRO A 3 28.06 -25.75 -12.24
C PRO A 3 27.34 -25.78 -13.59
N GLU A 4 26.36 -26.66 -13.73
CA GLU A 4 25.51 -26.74 -14.92
C GLU A 4 24.75 -25.42 -15.04
N THR A 5 24.99 -24.70 -16.14
CA THR A 5 24.34 -23.40 -16.38
C THR A 5 23.02 -23.64 -17.09
N GLU A 6 21.93 -23.32 -16.42
CA GLU A 6 20.57 -23.45 -16.98
C GLU A 6 20.17 -22.16 -17.72
N ALA A 7 19.54 -22.28 -18.88
CA ALA A 7 19.12 -21.17 -19.73
C ALA A 7 17.60 -21.01 -19.71
N PHE A 8 17.15 -19.75 -19.61
CA PHE A 8 15.76 -19.33 -19.62
C PHE A 8 15.57 -18.14 -20.56
N ASP A 9 14.33 -17.81 -20.92
CA ASP A 9 14.01 -16.58 -21.64
C ASP A 9 14.05 -15.37 -20.69
N VAL A 10 13.61 -15.57 -19.45
CA VAL A 10 13.57 -14.54 -18.41
C VAL A 10 14.06 -15.10 -17.07
N VAL A 11 14.94 -14.36 -16.41
CA VAL A 11 15.30 -14.60 -15.00
C VAL A 11 14.85 -13.42 -14.15
N ILE A 12 14.19 -13.70 -13.03
CA ILE A 12 13.62 -12.71 -12.12
C ILE A 12 14.31 -12.82 -10.76
N ILE A 13 14.79 -11.70 -10.22
CA ILE A 13 15.36 -11.62 -8.87
C ILE A 13 14.36 -11.00 -7.93
N GLY A 14 13.79 -11.79 -7.03
CA GLY A 14 12.74 -11.45 -6.07
C GLY A 14 11.38 -12.03 -6.45
N GLY A 15 10.71 -12.65 -5.49
CA GLY A 15 9.40 -13.33 -5.63
C GLY A 15 8.25 -12.58 -5.00
N GLY A 16 8.40 -11.26 -4.75
CA GLY A 16 7.33 -10.37 -4.30
C GLY A 16 6.30 -10.08 -5.41
N PRO A 17 5.33 -9.16 -5.18
CA PRO A 17 4.26 -8.85 -6.13
C PRO A 17 4.74 -8.62 -7.56
N GLY A 18 5.73 -7.78 -7.78
CA GLY A 18 6.30 -7.55 -9.12
C GLY A 18 6.93 -8.80 -9.72
N GLY A 19 7.71 -9.54 -8.91
CA GLY A 19 8.42 -10.73 -9.38
C GLY A 19 7.48 -11.87 -9.76
N TYR A 20 6.56 -12.28 -8.87
CA TYR A 20 5.66 -13.37 -9.22
C TYR A 20 4.65 -12.99 -10.31
N ALA A 21 4.24 -11.73 -10.40
CA ALA A 21 3.38 -11.27 -11.49
C ALA A 21 4.12 -11.37 -12.83
N ALA A 22 5.37 -10.92 -12.90
CA ALA A 22 6.20 -11.06 -14.09
C ALA A 22 6.40 -12.54 -14.46
N ALA A 23 6.68 -13.40 -13.47
CA ALA A 23 6.85 -14.84 -13.69
C ALA A 23 5.59 -15.49 -14.27
N LEU A 24 4.42 -15.23 -13.66
CA LEU A 24 3.16 -15.81 -14.09
C LEU A 24 2.71 -15.26 -15.46
N TYR A 25 2.88 -13.97 -15.69
CA TYR A 25 2.50 -13.33 -16.96
C TYR A 25 3.42 -13.77 -18.10
N GLY A 26 4.74 -13.81 -17.88
CA GLY A 26 5.73 -14.30 -18.84
C GLY A 26 5.53 -15.77 -19.19
N ALA A 27 5.35 -16.63 -18.19
CA ALA A 27 5.06 -18.04 -18.39
C ALA A 27 3.74 -18.27 -19.16
N SER A 28 2.70 -17.46 -18.92
CA SER A 28 1.45 -17.55 -19.71
C SER A 28 1.60 -17.08 -21.15
N ALA A 29 2.61 -16.27 -21.46
CA ALA A 29 2.99 -15.89 -22.82
C ALA A 29 3.93 -16.90 -23.50
N GLY A 30 4.23 -18.02 -22.84
CA GLY A 30 5.07 -19.10 -23.39
C GLY A 30 6.58 -18.96 -23.11
N LEU A 31 6.99 -17.98 -22.30
CA LEU A 31 8.40 -17.82 -21.93
C LEU A 31 8.80 -18.86 -20.89
N SER A 32 10.03 -19.40 -21.00
CA SER A 32 10.68 -20.14 -19.92
C SER A 32 11.19 -19.16 -18.86
N VAL A 33 10.76 -19.36 -17.60
CA VAL A 33 11.02 -18.40 -16.52
C VAL A 33 11.68 -19.06 -15.33
N ALA A 34 12.80 -18.49 -14.86
CA ALA A 34 13.34 -18.76 -13.54
C ALA A 34 13.13 -17.55 -12.61
N MET A 35 12.75 -17.80 -11.37
CA MET A 35 12.59 -16.80 -10.32
C MET A 35 13.44 -17.19 -9.11
N ILE A 36 14.26 -16.27 -8.63
CA ILE A 36 15.12 -16.47 -7.46
C ILE A 36 14.52 -15.71 -6.29
N GLU A 37 14.16 -16.42 -5.22
CA GLU A 37 13.57 -15.83 -4.02
C GLU A 37 14.36 -16.25 -2.78
N MET A 38 14.73 -15.27 -1.96
CA MET A 38 15.60 -15.52 -0.80
C MET A 38 14.84 -16.07 0.42
N GLU A 39 13.54 -15.88 0.50
CA GLU A 39 12.71 -16.32 1.64
C GLU A 39 11.54 -17.17 1.16
N LYS A 40 10.39 -16.53 0.90
CA LYS A 40 9.16 -17.18 0.44
C LYS A 40 8.51 -16.39 -0.69
N VAL A 41 7.99 -17.09 -1.68
CA VAL A 41 7.21 -16.44 -2.76
C VAL A 41 6.03 -15.67 -2.18
N GLY A 42 5.76 -14.48 -2.75
CA GLY A 42 4.77 -13.54 -2.23
C GLY A 42 5.39 -12.30 -1.61
N GLY A 43 6.64 -12.39 -1.15
CA GLY A 43 7.44 -11.27 -0.64
C GLY A 43 6.79 -10.53 0.53
N THR A 44 7.17 -9.26 0.72
CA THR A 44 6.68 -8.43 1.82
C THR A 44 5.15 -8.35 1.89
N CYS A 45 4.46 -8.14 0.77
CA CYS A 45 3.01 -7.97 0.76
C CYS A 45 2.26 -9.18 1.37
N LEU A 46 2.66 -10.39 1.00
CA LEU A 46 1.99 -11.61 1.47
C LEU A 46 2.38 -11.99 2.90
N HIS A 47 3.64 -11.78 3.28
CA HIS A 47 4.17 -12.30 4.54
C HIS A 47 4.29 -11.28 5.67
N ARG A 48 4.61 -10.00 5.35
CA ARG A 48 4.96 -8.95 6.33
C ARG A 48 4.36 -7.57 5.97
N GLY A 49 3.28 -7.55 5.19
CA GLY A 49 2.69 -6.29 4.72
C GLY A 49 1.19 -6.37 4.57
N CYS A 50 0.72 -6.29 3.31
CA CYS A 50 -0.69 -6.11 2.97
C CYS A 50 -1.60 -7.14 3.64
N ILE A 51 -1.31 -8.44 3.44
CA ILE A 51 -2.21 -9.50 3.89
C ILE A 51 -2.29 -9.57 5.42
N PRO A 52 -1.17 -9.73 6.17
CA PRO A 52 -1.24 -9.78 7.62
C PRO A 52 -1.78 -8.49 8.25
N ALA A 53 -1.47 -7.31 7.68
CA ALA A 53 -2.01 -6.04 8.18
C ALA A 53 -3.53 -5.97 8.01
N LYS A 54 -4.07 -6.37 6.85
CA LYS A 54 -5.51 -6.34 6.59
C LYS A 54 -6.25 -7.37 7.41
N GLU A 55 -5.65 -8.50 7.75
CA GLU A 55 -6.23 -9.49 8.67
C GLU A 55 -6.43 -8.91 10.09
N PHE A 56 -5.46 -8.14 10.61
CA PHE A 56 -5.62 -7.46 11.89
C PHE A 56 -6.60 -6.29 11.84
N LEU A 57 -6.64 -5.55 10.73
CA LEU A 57 -7.66 -4.51 10.53
C LEU A 57 -9.06 -5.10 10.49
N GLU A 58 -9.23 -6.30 9.89
CA GLU A 58 -10.50 -7.04 9.92
C GLU A 58 -10.84 -7.52 11.34
N THR A 59 -9.86 -8.00 12.12
CA THR A 59 -10.06 -8.30 13.55
C THR A 59 -10.59 -7.06 14.29
N ALA A 60 -10.04 -5.89 14.04
CA ALA A 60 -10.52 -4.63 14.62
C ALA A 60 -11.94 -4.26 14.13
N ALA A 61 -12.28 -4.56 12.88
CA ALA A 61 -13.63 -4.34 12.33
C ALA A 61 -14.66 -5.26 12.99
N VAL A 62 -14.33 -6.53 13.19
CA VAL A 62 -15.17 -7.48 13.95
C VAL A 62 -15.35 -7.01 15.38
N TRP A 63 -14.29 -6.54 16.04
CA TRP A 63 -14.36 -5.96 17.39
C TRP A 63 -15.37 -4.79 17.44
N ARG A 64 -15.28 -3.83 16.53
CA ARG A 64 -16.22 -2.70 16.46
C ARG A 64 -17.67 -3.17 16.24
N THR A 65 -17.86 -4.15 15.36
CA THR A 65 -19.18 -4.72 15.05
C THR A 65 -19.82 -5.33 16.29
N VAL A 66 -19.08 -6.10 17.07
CA VAL A 66 -19.58 -6.70 18.33
C VAL A 66 -19.85 -5.61 19.37
N ALA A 67 -18.96 -4.64 19.51
CA ALA A 67 -19.11 -3.54 20.46
C ALA A 67 -20.35 -2.67 20.20
N SER A 68 -20.76 -2.50 18.93
CA SER A 68 -21.94 -1.73 18.53
C SER A 68 -23.20 -2.56 18.30
N ALA A 69 -23.18 -3.87 18.51
CA ALA A 69 -24.30 -4.78 18.21
C ALA A 69 -25.63 -4.39 18.88
N ALA A 70 -25.57 -3.79 20.07
CA ALA A 70 -26.75 -3.34 20.82
C ALA A 70 -27.54 -2.25 20.08
N GLU A 71 -26.91 -1.43 19.23
CA GLU A 71 -27.58 -0.41 18.41
C GLU A 71 -28.55 -1.05 17.40
N PHE A 72 -28.30 -2.30 17.03
CA PHE A 72 -29.15 -3.12 16.14
C PHE A 72 -30.11 -4.05 16.91
N GLY A 73 -30.21 -3.91 18.23
CA GLY A 73 -31.03 -4.77 19.07
C GLY A 73 -30.45 -6.17 19.29
N VAL A 74 -29.18 -6.39 18.94
CA VAL A 74 -28.47 -7.66 19.16
C VAL A 74 -27.73 -7.58 20.49
N SER A 75 -28.10 -8.45 21.46
CA SER A 75 -27.39 -8.55 22.74
C SER A 75 -26.12 -9.39 22.57
N ALA A 76 -24.98 -8.79 22.91
CA ALA A 76 -23.70 -9.46 22.98
C ALA A 76 -22.99 -9.03 24.28
N GLU A 77 -22.16 -9.89 24.83
CA GLU A 77 -21.22 -9.50 25.89
C GLU A 77 -20.17 -8.54 25.31
N ALA A 78 -19.55 -7.72 26.17
CA ALA A 78 -18.46 -6.86 25.74
C ALA A 78 -17.35 -7.72 25.10
N PRO A 79 -16.83 -7.34 23.93
CA PRO A 79 -15.85 -8.16 23.24
C PRO A 79 -14.58 -8.29 24.07
N THR A 80 -14.00 -9.48 24.08
CA THR A 80 -12.67 -9.75 24.61
C THR A 80 -11.77 -10.25 23.47
N LEU A 81 -10.51 -9.83 23.45
CA LEU A 81 -9.56 -10.23 22.44
C LEU A 81 -8.66 -11.35 22.96
N ASP A 82 -8.68 -12.49 22.31
CA ASP A 82 -7.60 -13.47 22.36
C ASP A 82 -6.64 -13.21 21.19
N PHE A 83 -5.58 -12.48 21.46
CA PHE A 83 -4.65 -12.06 20.41
C PHE A 83 -3.88 -13.25 19.79
N ALA A 84 -3.67 -14.33 20.54
CA ALA A 84 -3.04 -15.55 20.02
C ALA A 84 -3.92 -16.22 18.95
N VAL A 85 -5.24 -16.23 19.15
CA VAL A 85 -6.20 -16.70 18.12
C VAL A 85 -6.17 -15.81 16.88
N SER A 86 -6.10 -14.48 17.07
CA SER A 86 -5.98 -13.54 15.95
C SER A 86 -4.68 -13.75 15.16
N GLN A 87 -3.55 -13.96 15.84
CA GLN A 87 -2.27 -14.30 15.22
C GLN A 87 -2.32 -15.64 14.45
N ALA A 88 -2.92 -16.67 15.04
CA ALA A 88 -3.08 -17.96 14.40
C ALA A 88 -3.95 -17.87 13.12
N ARG A 89 -5.02 -17.05 13.15
CA ARG A 89 -5.87 -16.79 11.99
C ARG A 89 -5.09 -16.06 10.89
N LYS A 90 -4.37 -14.99 11.24
CA LYS A 90 -3.48 -14.27 10.32
C LYS A 90 -2.51 -15.25 9.63
N GLN A 91 -1.84 -16.10 10.40
CA GLN A 91 -0.89 -17.05 9.85
C GLN A 91 -1.54 -18.07 8.92
N SER A 92 -2.73 -18.56 9.30
CA SER A 92 -3.50 -19.50 8.45
C SER A 92 -3.86 -18.88 7.08
N VAL A 93 -4.26 -17.60 7.05
CA VAL A 93 -4.56 -16.89 5.79
C VAL A 93 -3.30 -16.74 4.94
N VAL A 94 -2.19 -16.32 5.54
CA VAL A 94 -0.89 -16.20 4.86
C VAL A 94 -0.43 -17.54 4.27
N ASP A 95 -0.52 -18.62 5.05
CA ASP A 95 -0.10 -19.96 4.61
C ASP A 95 -0.97 -20.49 3.46
N LEU A 96 -2.29 -20.27 3.53
CA LEU A 96 -3.23 -20.65 2.47
C LEU A 96 -2.89 -19.93 1.15
N LEU A 97 -2.68 -18.63 1.20
CA LEU A 97 -2.35 -17.83 0.02
C LEU A 97 -0.96 -18.18 -0.52
N THR A 98 0.02 -18.42 0.34
CA THR A 98 1.37 -18.88 -0.05
C THR A 98 1.30 -20.21 -0.78
N LYS A 99 0.56 -21.18 -0.23
CA LYS A 99 0.35 -22.48 -0.86
C LYS A 99 -0.32 -22.33 -2.24
N GLY A 100 -1.33 -21.47 -2.32
CA GLY A 100 -2.01 -21.16 -3.60
C GLY A 100 -1.05 -20.59 -4.63
N LEU A 101 -0.28 -19.56 -4.28
CA LEU A 101 0.69 -18.93 -5.17
C LEU A 101 1.77 -19.92 -5.63
N THR A 102 2.34 -20.69 -4.71
CA THR A 102 3.34 -21.73 -5.03
C THR A 102 2.77 -22.75 -6.02
N GLY A 103 1.52 -23.18 -5.81
CA GLY A 103 0.84 -24.09 -6.73
C GLY A 103 0.63 -23.50 -8.13
N VAL A 104 0.26 -22.22 -8.23
CA VAL A 104 0.08 -21.54 -9.54
C VAL A 104 1.41 -21.40 -10.27
N LEU A 105 2.49 -21.02 -9.57
CA LEU A 105 3.84 -20.95 -10.15
C LEU A 105 4.28 -22.30 -10.70
N ALA A 106 4.11 -23.38 -9.92
CA ALA A 106 4.47 -24.74 -10.33
C ALA A 106 3.63 -25.20 -11.54
N ASN A 107 2.32 -24.97 -11.55
CA ASN A 107 1.42 -25.32 -12.65
C ASN A 107 1.75 -24.58 -13.97
N ARG A 108 2.45 -23.44 -13.89
CA ARG A 108 2.94 -22.70 -15.04
C ARG A 108 4.42 -22.98 -15.36
N SER A 109 4.99 -24.02 -14.75
CA SER A 109 6.37 -24.45 -14.98
C SER A 109 7.41 -23.36 -14.70
N VAL A 110 7.12 -22.42 -13.78
CA VAL A 110 8.10 -21.45 -13.31
C VAL A 110 9.11 -22.18 -12.42
N THR A 111 10.40 -22.10 -12.77
CA THR A 111 11.49 -22.62 -11.94
C THR A 111 11.77 -21.64 -10.80
N VAL A 112 11.49 -22.05 -9.56
CA VAL A 112 11.77 -21.24 -8.38
C VAL A 112 13.06 -21.73 -7.72
N LEU A 113 14.03 -20.83 -7.61
CA LEU A 113 15.32 -21.08 -6.94
C LEU A 113 15.32 -20.40 -5.58
N SER A 114 15.68 -21.14 -4.55
CA SER A 114 15.69 -20.66 -3.16
C SER A 114 17.05 -20.09 -2.80
N GLY A 115 17.14 -18.77 -2.69
CA GLY A 115 18.34 -18.08 -2.28
C GLY A 115 18.40 -16.63 -2.75
N ARG A 116 19.54 -15.98 -2.48
CA ARG A 116 19.79 -14.60 -2.85
C ARG A 116 20.35 -14.53 -4.28
N GLY A 117 19.58 -13.97 -5.20
CA GLY A 117 20.01 -13.74 -6.57
C GLY A 117 20.91 -12.51 -6.69
N ARG A 118 21.98 -12.62 -7.48
CA ARG A 118 22.86 -11.51 -7.86
C ARG A 118 23.10 -11.54 -9.36
N LEU A 119 22.86 -10.44 -10.03
CA LEU A 119 23.24 -10.21 -11.42
C LEU A 119 24.75 -9.99 -11.47
N THR A 120 25.51 -11.00 -11.93
CA THR A 120 26.99 -11.05 -11.85
C THR A 120 27.69 -10.72 -13.17
N ALA A 121 26.99 -10.88 -14.30
CA ALA A 121 27.45 -10.47 -15.63
C ALA A 121 26.20 -10.19 -16.53
N PRO A 122 26.35 -9.55 -17.67
CA PRO A 122 25.24 -9.36 -18.60
C PRO A 122 24.55 -10.69 -18.93
N GLY A 123 23.24 -10.78 -18.62
CA GLY A 123 22.44 -11.98 -18.83
C GLY A 123 22.73 -13.15 -17.87
N GLN A 124 23.55 -12.97 -16.83
CA GLN A 124 23.92 -14.04 -15.91
C GLN A 124 23.59 -13.70 -14.46
N VAL A 125 22.80 -14.56 -13.82
CA VAL A 125 22.45 -14.45 -12.40
C VAL A 125 23.00 -15.63 -11.63
N THR A 126 23.65 -15.35 -10.51
CA THR A 126 24.18 -16.35 -9.58
C THR A 126 23.38 -16.32 -8.27
N VAL A 127 22.99 -17.47 -7.77
CA VAL A 127 22.44 -17.61 -6.43
C VAL A 127 23.59 -17.62 -5.42
N THR A 128 23.70 -16.61 -4.57
CA THR A 128 24.83 -16.41 -3.66
C THR A 128 24.66 -17.06 -2.30
N GLU A 129 23.40 -17.20 -1.87
CA GLU A 129 23.03 -17.72 -0.55
C GLU A 129 21.80 -18.62 -0.68
N GLY A 130 21.48 -19.42 0.33
CA GLY A 130 20.28 -20.26 0.38
C GLY A 130 20.50 -21.69 -0.10
N ILE A 131 19.40 -22.42 -0.33
CA ILE A 131 19.44 -23.85 -0.69
C ILE A 131 20.10 -24.06 -2.06
N ASP A 132 19.85 -23.17 -3.01
CA ASP A 132 20.38 -23.24 -4.37
C ASP A 132 21.68 -22.43 -4.55
N ALA A 133 22.38 -22.10 -3.46
CA ALA A 133 23.66 -21.36 -3.51
C ALA A 133 24.64 -22.01 -4.45
N GLY A 134 25.32 -21.20 -5.28
CA GLY A 134 26.27 -21.64 -6.30
C GLY A 134 25.64 -21.97 -7.66
N ARG A 135 24.34 -22.09 -7.78
CA ARG A 135 23.68 -22.23 -9.09
C ARG A 135 23.81 -20.95 -9.91
N CYS A 136 24.00 -21.13 -11.21
CA CYS A 136 24.11 -20.06 -12.17
C CYS A 136 23.04 -20.26 -13.25
N VAL A 137 22.24 -19.22 -13.51
CA VAL A 137 21.21 -19.20 -14.54
C VAL A 137 21.47 -18.07 -15.52
N ILE A 138 21.15 -18.26 -16.79
CA ILE A 138 21.36 -17.27 -17.84
C ILE A 138 20.04 -16.98 -18.59
N ALA A 139 19.86 -15.73 -18.95
CA ALA A 139 18.75 -15.30 -19.80
C ALA A 139 19.11 -14.02 -20.55
N PRO A 140 18.53 -13.79 -21.75
CA PRO A 140 18.63 -12.49 -22.44
C PRO A 140 17.91 -11.38 -21.70
N SER A 141 16.94 -11.72 -20.83
CA SER A 141 16.12 -10.75 -20.10
C SER A 141 16.18 -11.01 -18.62
N ILE A 142 16.57 -9.99 -17.83
CA ILE A 142 16.64 -10.04 -16.37
C ILE A 142 15.67 -9.01 -15.78
N ILE A 143 14.84 -9.41 -14.82
CA ILE A 143 13.94 -8.50 -14.09
C ILE A 143 14.39 -8.40 -12.62
N LEU A 144 14.69 -7.18 -12.19
CA LEU A 144 15.01 -6.85 -10.80
C LEU A 144 13.72 -6.50 -10.07
N ALA A 145 13.29 -7.35 -9.14
CA ALA A 145 12.04 -7.23 -8.39
C ALA A 145 12.27 -7.42 -6.88
N THR A 146 13.41 -6.95 -6.38
CA THR A 146 13.90 -7.20 -5.02
C THR A 146 13.13 -6.44 -3.94
N GLY A 147 12.29 -5.49 -4.33
CA GLY A 147 11.37 -4.80 -3.43
C GLY A 147 12.06 -3.85 -2.44
N SER A 148 11.53 -3.78 -1.25
CA SER A 148 11.91 -2.82 -0.22
C SER A 148 11.84 -3.40 1.19
N VAL A 149 12.49 -2.73 2.13
CA VAL A 149 12.44 -3.02 3.58
C VAL A 149 12.05 -1.75 4.36
N PRO A 150 11.52 -1.86 5.59
CA PRO A 150 11.20 -0.69 6.41
C PRO A 150 12.42 0.22 6.62
N ARG A 151 12.17 1.53 6.66
CA ARG A 151 13.16 2.52 7.08
C ARG A 151 13.08 2.70 8.59
N THR A 152 14.24 2.93 9.19
CA THR A 152 14.38 3.35 10.59
C THR A 152 14.87 4.79 10.67
N LEU A 153 14.87 5.37 11.86
CA LEU A 153 15.46 6.66 12.14
C LEU A 153 16.68 6.47 13.07
N PRO A 154 17.70 7.33 12.96
CA PRO A 154 18.79 7.35 13.95
C PRO A 154 18.22 7.54 15.37
N GLY A 155 18.70 6.74 16.32
CA GLY A 155 18.21 6.75 17.70
C GLY A 155 16.90 5.99 17.94
N LEU A 156 16.37 5.30 16.91
CA LEU A 156 15.26 4.34 17.00
C LEU A 156 15.71 3.00 16.40
N GLU A 157 16.73 2.39 17.01
CA GLU A 157 17.21 1.07 16.64
C GLU A 157 16.15 0.03 17.00
N VAL A 158 15.80 -0.80 16.02
CA VAL A 158 14.79 -1.86 16.18
C VAL A 158 15.33 -2.94 17.09
N ASP A 159 14.64 -3.18 18.20
CA ASP A 159 14.98 -4.24 19.16
C ASP A 159 13.96 -5.39 19.17
N GLY A 160 12.88 -5.27 18.38
CA GLY A 160 11.81 -6.26 18.28
C GLY A 160 10.88 -6.33 19.50
N GLN A 161 11.03 -5.43 20.46
CA GLN A 161 10.25 -5.37 21.71
C GLN A 161 9.67 -3.98 21.98
N LEU A 162 10.53 -2.99 22.27
CA LEU A 162 10.13 -1.61 22.56
C LEU A 162 10.10 -0.75 21.30
N VAL A 163 10.98 -1.03 20.34
CA VAL A 163 11.04 -0.37 19.03
C VAL A 163 10.88 -1.42 17.96
N VAL A 164 9.81 -1.31 17.19
CA VAL A 164 9.45 -2.25 16.12
C VAL A 164 9.18 -1.51 14.82
N THR A 165 9.42 -2.16 13.69
CA THR A 165 8.90 -1.73 12.39
C THR A 165 7.60 -2.45 12.07
N SER A 166 7.07 -2.29 10.85
CA SER A 166 5.92 -3.06 10.37
C SER A 166 6.16 -4.57 10.42
N ASP A 167 7.40 -5.00 10.23
CA ASP A 167 7.73 -6.41 10.11
C ASP A 167 7.58 -7.11 11.48
N GLU A 168 8.22 -6.57 12.52
CA GLU A 168 8.11 -7.11 13.91
C GLU A 168 6.72 -6.88 14.48
N PHE A 169 6.08 -5.74 14.17
CA PHE A 169 4.74 -5.40 14.64
C PHE A 169 3.69 -6.45 14.25
N LEU A 170 3.76 -6.96 13.04
CA LEU A 170 2.81 -7.97 12.54
C LEU A 170 3.06 -9.37 13.13
N ASP A 171 4.18 -9.58 13.82
CA ASP A 171 4.54 -10.84 14.47
C ASP A 171 4.54 -10.76 16.02
N LEU A 172 3.96 -9.69 16.59
CA LEU A 172 3.81 -9.54 18.05
C LEU A 172 3.00 -10.71 18.64
N ASP A 173 3.35 -11.12 19.84
CA ASP A 173 2.61 -12.12 20.62
C ASP A 173 1.56 -11.51 21.56
N HIS A 174 1.62 -10.19 21.78
CA HIS A 174 0.67 -9.44 22.61
C HIS A 174 0.54 -8.01 22.11
N LEU A 175 -0.54 -7.32 22.49
CA LEU A 175 -0.72 -5.89 22.24
C LEU A 175 -0.20 -5.07 23.42
N PRO A 176 0.51 -3.95 23.18
CA PRO A 176 0.90 -3.02 24.24
C PRO A 176 -0.33 -2.28 24.80
N SER A 177 -0.24 -1.74 26.01
CA SER A 177 -1.27 -0.85 26.56
C SER A 177 -1.20 0.56 25.94
N SER A 178 -0.01 0.97 25.46
CA SER A 178 0.21 2.26 24.82
C SER A 178 1.28 2.17 23.73
N ALA A 179 1.07 2.91 22.64
CA ALA A 179 1.99 2.94 21.51
C ALA A 179 2.20 4.36 20.94
N ALA A 180 3.46 4.66 20.60
CA ALA A 180 3.79 5.79 19.74
C ALA A 180 4.04 5.29 18.31
N VAL A 181 3.22 5.72 17.36
CA VAL A 181 3.40 5.43 15.94
C VAL A 181 4.17 6.57 15.30
N VAL A 182 5.43 6.35 14.97
CA VAL A 182 6.31 7.33 14.33
C VAL A 182 6.15 7.24 12.82
N GLY A 183 5.54 8.27 12.23
CA GLY A 183 5.13 8.34 10.83
C GLY A 183 3.62 8.23 10.67
N GLY A 184 3.00 9.30 10.13
CA GLY A 184 1.56 9.42 9.87
C GLY A 184 1.17 9.11 8.42
N GLY A 185 1.94 8.29 7.71
CA GLY A 185 1.60 7.77 6.39
C GLY A 185 0.53 6.66 6.45
N ALA A 186 0.26 6.00 5.32
CA ALA A 186 -0.78 4.96 5.21
C ALA A 186 -0.59 3.84 6.26
N ILE A 187 0.61 3.26 6.36
CA ILE A 187 0.93 2.18 7.31
C ILE A 187 0.73 2.65 8.75
N GLY A 188 1.26 3.83 9.11
CA GLY A 188 1.12 4.36 10.46
C GLY A 188 -0.33 4.65 10.85
N CYS A 189 -1.13 5.19 9.92
CA CYS A 189 -2.55 5.43 10.16
C CYS A 189 -3.36 4.13 10.28
N GLU A 190 -3.03 3.09 9.50
CA GLU A 190 -3.65 1.77 9.62
C GLU A 190 -3.35 1.15 10.99
N PHE A 191 -2.09 1.14 11.41
CA PHE A 191 -1.70 0.59 12.71
C PHE A 191 -2.29 1.39 13.88
N ALA A 192 -2.24 2.72 13.81
CA ALA A 192 -2.85 3.57 14.84
C ALA A 192 -4.35 3.34 14.96
N SER A 193 -5.06 3.19 13.82
CA SER A 193 -6.48 2.90 13.78
C SER A 193 -6.82 1.55 14.41
N MET A 194 -6.11 0.49 13.99
CA MET A 194 -6.29 -0.86 14.50
C MET A 194 -6.00 -0.95 16.01
N LEU A 195 -4.85 -0.44 16.45
CA LEU A 195 -4.47 -0.44 17.87
C LEU A 195 -5.51 0.27 18.75
N SER A 196 -5.98 1.45 18.29
CA SER A 196 -7.02 2.21 19.02
C SER A 196 -8.33 1.45 19.13
N ASP A 197 -8.77 0.73 18.09
CA ASP A 197 -9.98 -0.09 18.14
C ASP A 197 -9.85 -1.24 19.14
N LEU A 198 -8.67 -1.81 19.25
CA LEU A 198 -8.35 -2.90 20.18
C LEU A 198 -7.98 -2.43 21.59
N GLY A 199 -8.19 -1.15 21.90
CA GLY A 199 -8.09 -0.61 23.26
C GLY A 199 -6.72 -0.07 23.66
N VAL A 200 -5.76 0.02 22.72
CA VAL A 200 -4.43 0.59 22.95
C VAL A 200 -4.49 2.12 22.95
N ALA A 201 -3.82 2.78 23.88
CA ALA A 201 -3.64 4.23 23.87
C ALA A 201 -2.60 4.62 22.81
N VAL A 202 -3.02 5.36 21.75
CA VAL A 202 -2.17 5.63 20.59
C VAL A 202 -1.86 7.10 20.40
N THR A 203 -0.59 7.41 20.15
CA THR A 203 -0.14 8.72 19.68
C THR A 203 0.62 8.58 18.37
N ILE A 204 0.16 9.24 17.29
CA ILE A 204 0.91 9.38 16.05
C ILE A 204 1.86 10.57 16.18
N VAL A 205 3.14 10.36 15.84
CA VAL A 205 4.15 11.42 15.77
C VAL A 205 4.62 11.55 14.33
N GLU A 206 4.31 12.70 13.70
CA GLU A 206 4.55 12.94 12.27
C GLU A 206 5.44 14.17 12.06
N GLY A 207 6.48 14.03 11.23
CA GLY A 207 7.40 15.11 10.88
C GLY A 207 6.77 16.18 9.98
N LEU A 208 5.81 15.79 9.14
CA LEU A 208 5.10 16.71 8.25
C LEU A 208 3.98 17.46 9.00
N PRO A 209 3.46 18.56 8.43
CA PRO A 209 2.35 19.32 9.03
C PRO A 209 1.05 18.55 9.19
N THR A 210 0.85 17.48 8.41
CA THR A 210 -0.38 16.66 8.42
C THR A 210 -0.05 15.17 8.31
N ILE A 211 -0.91 14.32 8.85
CA ILE A 211 -0.92 12.89 8.51
C ILE A 211 -1.42 12.73 7.06
N LEU A 212 -1.14 11.58 6.45
CA LEU A 212 -1.61 11.23 5.08
C LEU A 212 -1.35 12.35 4.06
N ALA A 213 -0.15 12.93 4.07
CA ALA A 213 0.20 14.11 3.26
C ALA A 213 0.03 13.91 1.73
N ALA A 214 -0.06 12.68 1.24
CA ALA A 214 -0.36 12.38 -0.17
C ALA A 214 -1.86 12.44 -0.52
N CYS A 215 -2.75 12.53 0.47
CA CYS A 215 -4.19 12.57 0.28
C CYS A 215 -4.67 14.02 0.06
N ASP A 216 -5.86 14.15 -0.54
CA ASP A 216 -6.55 15.44 -0.65
C ASP A 216 -6.82 16.04 0.75
N ALA A 217 -6.72 17.37 0.87
CA ALA A 217 -6.81 18.08 2.14
C ALA A 217 -8.15 17.84 2.88
N ASP A 218 -9.25 17.67 2.14
CA ASP A 218 -10.56 17.36 2.73
C ASP A 218 -10.61 15.96 3.32
N VAL A 219 -9.95 14.98 2.69
CA VAL A 219 -9.78 13.61 3.22
C VAL A 219 -8.95 13.66 4.51
N VAL A 220 -7.81 14.35 4.50
CA VAL A 220 -6.96 14.53 5.70
C VAL A 220 -7.74 15.15 6.85
N ALA A 221 -8.53 16.19 6.58
CA ALA A 221 -9.35 16.84 7.58
C ALA A 221 -10.42 15.89 8.18
N GLN A 222 -10.98 15.01 7.36
CA GLN A 222 -11.99 14.03 7.78
C GLN A 222 -11.37 12.96 8.70
N ILE A 223 -10.24 12.37 8.27
CA ILE A 223 -9.51 11.37 9.05
C ILE A 223 -9.02 11.96 10.38
N SER A 224 -8.45 13.17 10.35
CA SER A 224 -7.96 13.84 11.56
C SER A 224 -9.08 14.07 12.59
N ARG A 225 -10.29 14.41 12.14
CA ARG A 225 -11.47 14.53 13.01
C ARG A 225 -11.89 13.18 13.60
N SER A 226 -11.93 12.14 12.77
CA SER A 226 -12.26 10.79 13.20
C SER A 226 -11.27 10.28 14.23
N PHE A 227 -9.97 10.39 13.97
CA PHE A 227 -8.92 9.96 14.87
C PHE A 227 -9.00 10.69 16.22
N LYS A 228 -9.21 12.02 16.20
CA LYS A 228 -9.42 12.80 17.42
C LYS A 228 -10.64 12.32 18.22
N LYS A 229 -11.77 12.06 17.55
CA LYS A 229 -12.99 11.52 18.18
C LYS A 229 -12.72 10.16 18.84
N ARG A 230 -11.91 9.32 18.22
CA ARG A 230 -11.46 8.00 18.72
C ARG A 230 -10.31 8.10 19.71
N LYS A 231 -9.90 9.30 20.13
CA LYS A 231 -8.82 9.57 21.09
C LYS A 231 -7.42 9.15 20.60
N ILE A 232 -7.21 9.02 19.30
CA ILE A 232 -5.88 8.89 18.73
C ILE A 232 -5.23 10.27 18.76
N ALA A 233 -4.20 10.44 19.58
CA ALA A 233 -3.44 11.69 19.64
C ALA A 233 -2.55 11.84 18.40
N MET A 234 -2.39 13.07 17.92
CA MET A 234 -1.55 13.37 16.75
C MET A 234 -0.64 14.54 17.09
N ILE A 235 0.66 14.34 16.98
CA ILE A 235 1.71 15.34 17.13
C ILE A 235 2.37 15.51 15.75
N THR A 236 1.98 16.55 15.03
CA THR A 236 2.51 16.85 13.70
C THR A 236 3.61 17.92 13.76
N SER A 237 4.36 18.10 12.68
CA SER A 237 5.56 18.97 12.62
C SER A 237 6.52 18.65 13.77
N ALA A 238 6.74 17.38 14.05
CA ALA A 238 7.49 16.89 15.20
C ALA A 238 8.72 16.09 14.74
N VAL A 239 9.89 16.48 15.24
CA VAL A 239 11.15 15.77 14.97
C VAL A 239 11.42 14.80 16.14
N VAL A 240 11.48 13.51 15.83
CA VAL A 240 11.90 12.48 16.78
C VAL A 240 13.43 12.45 16.81
N THR A 241 14.01 12.45 18.02
CA THR A 241 15.47 12.48 18.21
C THR A 241 16.03 11.20 18.81
N GLY A 242 15.18 10.29 19.25
CA GLY A 242 15.58 9.02 19.83
C GLY A 242 14.60 8.52 20.89
N HIS A 243 15.02 7.53 21.66
CA HIS A 243 14.24 7.04 22.81
C HIS A 243 15.15 6.67 23.99
N THR A 244 14.55 6.56 25.17
CA THR A 244 15.23 6.08 26.37
C THR A 244 14.41 4.97 27.01
N ARG A 245 15.00 3.81 27.19
CA ARG A 245 14.34 2.66 27.87
C ARG A 245 14.01 3.01 29.31
N GLY A 246 12.78 2.76 29.73
CA GLY A 246 12.33 2.94 31.11
C GLY A 246 13.04 1.99 32.07
N SER A 247 13.09 2.36 33.34
CA SER A 247 13.79 1.59 34.39
C SER A 247 13.26 0.19 34.60
N SER A 248 11.97 -0.04 34.34
CA SER A 248 11.34 -1.38 34.38
C SER A 248 11.69 -2.28 33.19
N GLY A 249 12.23 -1.69 32.10
CA GLY A 249 12.48 -2.40 30.85
C GLY A 249 11.25 -2.71 29.98
N SER A 250 10.04 -2.42 30.49
CA SER A 250 8.76 -2.68 29.81
C SER A 250 8.13 -1.42 29.18
N SER A 251 8.78 -0.28 29.26
CA SER A 251 8.35 0.99 28.66
C SER A 251 9.53 1.74 28.07
N THR A 252 9.23 2.75 27.27
CA THR A 252 10.23 3.61 26.67
C THR A 252 9.70 5.05 26.57
N ALA A 253 10.58 6.04 26.69
CA ALA A 253 10.28 7.45 26.53
C ALA A 253 10.79 7.91 25.15
N LEU A 254 9.87 8.18 24.23
CA LEU A 254 10.16 8.75 22.91
C LEU A 254 10.54 10.23 23.05
N ALA A 255 11.74 10.59 22.65
CA ALA A 255 12.24 11.96 22.68
C ALA A 255 11.78 12.74 21.43
N ILE A 256 11.11 13.85 21.64
CA ILE A 256 10.60 14.74 20.60
C ILE A 256 11.20 16.12 20.80
N GLU A 257 11.83 16.68 19.76
CA GLU A 257 12.50 17.98 19.85
C GLU A 257 11.57 19.09 20.36
N GLY A 258 12.02 19.82 21.39
CA GLY A 258 11.27 20.93 21.96
C GLY A 258 10.00 20.56 22.71
N ARG A 259 9.80 19.29 23.06
CA ARG A 259 8.63 18.77 23.80
C ARG A 259 9.05 17.86 24.95
N GLU A 260 8.13 17.61 25.86
CA GLU A 260 8.27 16.53 26.84
C GLU A 260 8.30 15.18 26.14
N SER A 261 9.10 14.24 26.66
CA SER A 261 9.17 12.89 26.14
C SER A 261 7.82 12.15 26.33
N LEU A 262 7.46 11.36 25.35
CA LEU A 262 6.23 10.57 25.35
C LEU A 262 6.53 9.15 25.89
N GLU A 263 6.02 8.86 27.08
CA GLU A 263 6.12 7.53 27.70
C GLU A 263 5.13 6.56 27.05
N VAL A 264 5.61 5.42 26.55
CA VAL A 264 4.81 4.37 25.93
C VAL A 264 5.42 2.99 26.19
N GLU A 265 4.64 1.92 26.01
CA GLU A 265 5.16 0.55 26.03
C GLU A 265 5.84 0.17 24.71
N MET A 266 5.43 0.77 23.59
CA MET A 266 5.97 0.42 22.28
C MET A 266 6.08 1.64 21.35
N ILE A 267 7.15 1.67 20.56
CA ILE A 267 7.33 2.60 19.45
C ILE A 267 7.24 1.80 18.15
N VAL A 268 6.30 2.16 17.29
CA VAL A 268 6.13 1.56 15.95
C VAL A 268 6.67 2.53 14.91
N VAL A 269 7.77 2.17 14.25
CA VAL A 269 8.43 3.02 13.24
C VAL A 269 7.85 2.75 11.86
N SER A 270 7.17 3.74 11.27
CA SER A 270 6.48 3.65 9.97
C SER A 270 6.80 4.86 9.07
N VAL A 271 8.08 5.24 9.00
CA VAL A 271 8.59 6.41 8.27
C VAL A 271 8.92 6.14 6.79
N GLY A 272 8.30 5.15 6.21
CA GLY A 272 8.47 4.74 4.82
C GLY A 272 9.39 3.53 4.66
N ARG A 273 9.77 3.25 3.41
CA ARG A 273 10.54 2.06 3.04
C ARG A 273 11.77 2.46 2.21
N ARG A 274 12.82 1.66 2.24
CA ARG A 274 14.00 1.82 1.40
C ARG A 274 14.11 0.65 0.43
N PRO A 275 14.63 0.88 -0.80
CA PRO A 275 14.77 -0.20 -1.78
C PRO A 275 15.83 -1.22 -1.31
N LEU A 276 15.69 -2.45 -1.78
CA LEU A 276 16.64 -3.53 -1.51
C LEU A 276 17.51 -3.78 -2.76
N THR A 277 18.55 -2.95 -2.92
CA THR A 277 19.49 -2.97 -4.07
C THR A 277 20.89 -3.45 -3.69
N ASP A 278 21.22 -3.45 -2.40
CA ASP A 278 22.54 -3.78 -1.89
C ASP A 278 22.96 -5.22 -2.31
N GLY A 279 24.06 -5.31 -3.08
CA GLY A 279 24.62 -6.59 -3.51
C GLY A 279 23.81 -7.35 -4.57
N VAL A 280 22.73 -6.76 -5.11
CA VAL A 280 21.86 -7.39 -6.12
C VAL A 280 22.49 -7.37 -7.51
N VAL A 281 23.22 -6.29 -7.85
CA VAL A 281 23.80 -6.07 -9.17
C VAL A 281 25.29 -5.79 -9.04
N ASP A 282 26.10 -6.38 -9.94
CA ASP A 282 27.51 -5.98 -10.06
C ASP A 282 27.58 -4.58 -10.69
N PRO A 283 28.29 -3.62 -10.08
CA PRO A 283 28.35 -2.24 -10.58
C PRO A 283 28.85 -2.13 -12.04
N ALA A 284 29.65 -3.07 -12.51
CA ALA A 284 30.17 -3.08 -13.88
C ALA A 284 29.10 -3.32 -14.95
N ILE A 285 27.89 -3.76 -14.57
CA ILE A 285 26.78 -4.02 -15.50
C ILE A 285 26.11 -2.71 -15.94
N GLY A 286 26.23 -1.65 -15.16
CA GLY A 286 25.73 -0.31 -15.53
C GLY A 286 24.25 -0.09 -15.27
N VAL A 287 23.64 -0.80 -14.32
CA VAL A 287 22.31 -0.44 -13.78
C VAL A 287 22.46 0.83 -12.95
N GLU A 288 21.72 1.86 -13.33
CA GLU A 288 21.72 3.15 -12.63
C GLU A 288 20.90 3.07 -11.34
N ILE A 289 21.51 3.52 -10.23
CA ILE A 289 20.88 3.59 -8.91
C ILE A 289 20.96 5.04 -8.44
N ASP A 290 19.83 5.61 -8.02
CA ASP A 290 19.75 6.99 -7.53
C ASP A 290 20.40 7.16 -6.13
N ASP A 291 20.57 8.42 -5.68
CA ASP A 291 21.16 8.74 -4.38
C ASP A 291 20.36 8.20 -3.18
N ARG A 292 19.12 7.77 -3.38
CA ARG A 292 18.27 7.16 -2.36
C ARG A 292 18.31 5.63 -2.42
N GLY A 293 19.06 5.06 -3.37
CA GLY A 293 19.25 3.64 -3.56
C GLY A 293 18.24 2.97 -4.49
N PHE A 294 17.35 3.71 -5.16
CA PHE A 294 16.37 3.14 -6.10
C PHE A 294 16.96 2.94 -7.49
N ILE A 295 16.50 1.91 -8.19
CA ILE A 295 16.86 1.64 -9.58
C ILE A 295 16.11 2.62 -10.51
N VAL A 296 16.83 3.30 -11.38
CA VAL A 296 16.24 4.16 -12.41
C VAL A 296 15.77 3.30 -13.58
N ALA A 297 14.49 3.43 -13.94
CA ALA A 297 13.89 2.75 -15.08
C ALA A 297 13.05 3.73 -15.91
N ASP A 298 12.91 3.43 -17.21
CA ASP A 298 12.07 4.21 -18.13
C ASP A 298 10.58 3.78 -18.04
N GLY A 299 9.72 4.40 -18.85
CA GLY A 299 8.28 4.06 -18.88
C GLY A 299 7.97 2.64 -19.39
N ARG A 300 8.95 1.91 -19.90
CA ARG A 300 8.86 0.48 -20.25
C ARG A 300 9.52 -0.43 -19.23
N MET A 301 9.87 0.12 -18.06
CA MET A 301 10.58 -0.55 -16.98
C MET A 301 12.02 -0.97 -17.33
N ARG A 302 12.62 -0.46 -18.41
CA ARG A 302 14.01 -0.74 -18.80
C ARG A 302 14.96 0.07 -17.94
N THR A 303 16.03 -0.57 -17.48
CA THR A 303 17.16 0.14 -16.85
C THR A 303 18.14 0.64 -17.92
N ALA A 304 19.17 1.37 -17.51
CA ALA A 304 20.27 1.77 -18.40
C ALA A 304 21.07 0.56 -18.95
N ALA A 305 21.06 -0.57 -18.26
CA ALA A 305 21.74 -1.79 -18.67
C ALA A 305 20.89 -2.59 -19.67
N THR A 306 21.45 -2.89 -20.83
CA THR A 306 20.76 -3.65 -21.88
C THR A 306 20.33 -5.03 -21.39
N GLY A 307 19.06 -5.40 -21.63
CA GLY A 307 18.49 -6.69 -21.20
C GLY A 307 18.14 -6.74 -19.71
N VAL A 308 18.08 -5.60 -19.04
CA VAL A 308 17.73 -5.55 -17.60
C VAL A 308 16.55 -4.60 -17.39
N TRP A 309 15.50 -5.10 -16.74
CA TRP A 309 14.30 -4.36 -16.31
C TRP A 309 14.25 -4.31 -14.78
N ALA A 310 13.49 -3.35 -14.23
CA ALA A 310 13.21 -3.27 -12.81
C ALA A 310 11.73 -2.99 -12.57
N VAL A 311 11.11 -3.63 -11.55
CA VAL A 311 9.68 -3.48 -11.22
C VAL A 311 9.45 -3.47 -9.72
N GLY A 312 8.39 -2.80 -9.28
CA GLY A 312 7.94 -2.72 -7.88
C GLY A 312 8.75 -1.74 -7.05
N ASP A 313 8.72 -1.93 -5.75
CA ASP A 313 9.23 -1.00 -4.73
C ASP A 313 10.70 -0.60 -4.89
N VAL A 314 11.45 -1.30 -5.71
CA VAL A 314 12.87 -1.02 -6.01
C VAL A 314 13.05 0.10 -7.02
N VAL A 315 11.99 0.48 -7.78
CA VAL A 315 12.04 1.46 -8.86
C VAL A 315 11.90 2.88 -8.34
N ALA A 316 12.71 3.78 -8.90
CA ALA A 316 12.73 5.19 -8.54
C ALA A 316 11.46 5.93 -8.98
N GLY A 317 10.88 6.74 -8.08
CA GLY A 317 9.77 7.65 -8.43
C GLY A 317 8.41 6.98 -8.58
N THR A 318 8.28 5.68 -8.30
CA THR A 318 7.01 4.95 -8.38
C THR A 318 6.37 4.75 -7.01
N PRO A 319 5.02 4.66 -6.92
CA PRO A 319 4.35 4.30 -5.67
C PRO A 319 4.69 2.88 -5.23
N GLN A 320 5.11 2.71 -3.98
CA GLN A 320 5.43 1.41 -3.39
C GLN A 320 4.13 0.64 -3.03
N LEU A 321 3.39 0.19 -4.06
CA LEU A 321 2.11 -0.49 -3.97
C LEU A 321 2.15 -1.82 -4.73
N ALA A 322 1.61 -2.87 -4.12
CA ALA A 322 1.63 -4.21 -4.72
C ALA A 322 0.95 -4.26 -6.11
N HIS A 323 -0.17 -3.57 -6.28
CA HIS A 323 -0.91 -3.53 -7.55
C HIS A 323 -0.22 -2.66 -8.62
N VAL A 324 0.60 -1.68 -8.22
CA VAL A 324 1.48 -0.95 -9.13
C VAL A 324 2.57 -1.88 -9.65
N ALA A 325 3.20 -2.67 -8.75
CA ALA A 325 4.19 -3.66 -9.13
C ALA A 325 3.63 -4.73 -10.10
N PHE A 326 2.33 -5.11 -9.98
CA PHE A 326 1.68 -5.98 -10.96
C PHE A 326 1.58 -5.33 -12.35
N ALA A 327 1.20 -4.06 -12.40
CA ALA A 327 1.10 -3.32 -13.66
C ALA A 327 2.47 -3.16 -14.32
N GLU A 328 3.49 -2.78 -13.56
CA GLU A 328 4.88 -2.66 -14.02
C GLU A 328 5.43 -3.98 -14.54
N ALA A 329 5.13 -5.09 -13.85
CA ALA A 329 5.51 -6.44 -14.29
C ALA A 329 4.92 -6.79 -15.66
N MET A 330 3.65 -6.45 -15.89
CA MET A 330 3.00 -6.64 -17.20
C MET A 330 3.63 -5.75 -18.29
N VAL A 331 3.97 -4.50 -17.95
CA VAL A 331 4.68 -3.60 -18.87
C VAL A 331 6.03 -4.18 -19.26
N ALA A 332 6.84 -4.61 -18.27
CA ALA A 332 8.15 -5.21 -18.52
C ALA A 332 8.08 -6.46 -19.39
N ILE A 333 7.17 -7.39 -19.10
CA ILE A 333 7.02 -8.62 -19.91
C ILE A 333 6.54 -8.32 -21.34
N LYS A 334 5.60 -7.41 -21.52
CA LYS A 334 5.16 -6.99 -22.87
C LYS A 334 6.31 -6.39 -23.67
N ASP A 335 7.13 -5.56 -23.03
CA ASP A 335 8.32 -4.99 -23.67
C ASP A 335 9.35 -6.07 -24.04
N ILE A 336 9.58 -7.07 -23.19
CA ILE A 336 10.43 -8.25 -23.46
C ILE A 336 9.90 -9.04 -24.66
N LEU A 337 8.59 -9.17 -24.81
CA LEU A 337 7.93 -9.84 -25.93
C LEU A 337 7.98 -9.02 -27.25
N GLY A 338 8.50 -7.79 -27.21
CA GLY A 338 8.53 -6.89 -28.37
C GLY A 338 7.20 -6.20 -28.67
N GLU A 339 6.26 -6.22 -27.72
CA GLU A 339 5.03 -5.46 -27.77
C GLU A 339 5.30 -3.98 -27.45
N GLU A 340 4.31 -3.12 -27.71
CA GLU A 340 4.34 -1.69 -27.33
C GLU A 340 3.42 -1.45 -26.12
N PRO A 341 3.91 -1.71 -24.86
CA PRO A 341 3.09 -1.50 -23.68
C PRO A 341 2.83 -0.02 -23.43
N THR A 342 1.62 0.32 -22.99
CA THR A 342 1.34 1.63 -22.43
C THR A 342 2.02 1.74 -21.05
N PRO A 343 2.84 2.77 -20.80
CA PRO A 343 3.44 3.01 -19.49
C PRO A 343 2.38 3.18 -18.39
N VAL A 344 2.74 2.84 -17.15
CA VAL A 344 1.89 3.12 -16.00
C VAL A 344 1.81 4.62 -15.75
N ASP A 345 0.60 5.17 -15.72
CA ASP A 345 0.37 6.55 -15.29
C ASP A 345 0.22 6.60 -13.76
N TYR A 346 1.30 6.93 -13.07
CA TYR A 346 1.36 6.92 -11.62
C TYR A 346 0.48 7.99 -10.94
N LEU A 347 0.03 9.01 -11.69
CA LEU A 347 -0.92 10.01 -11.19
C LEU A 347 -2.36 9.46 -11.13
N ARG A 348 -2.63 8.37 -11.83
CA ARG A 348 -3.98 7.80 -11.95
C ARG A 348 -4.13 6.44 -11.25
N VAL A 349 -3.10 5.95 -10.56
CA VAL A 349 -3.19 4.66 -9.83
C VAL A 349 -4.18 4.76 -8.66
N PRO A 350 -4.90 3.67 -8.33
CA PRO A 350 -5.79 3.65 -7.19
C PRO A 350 -4.99 3.50 -5.90
N TRP A 351 -5.39 4.23 -4.87
CA TRP A 351 -4.86 4.12 -3.51
C TRP A 351 -5.95 3.66 -2.56
N ALA A 352 -5.59 2.79 -1.63
CA ALA A 352 -6.47 2.28 -0.59
C ALA A 352 -5.73 2.25 0.75
N ILE A 353 -6.33 2.83 1.79
CA ILE A 353 -5.83 2.85 3.16
C ILE A 353 -6.96 2.33 4.05
N TYR A 354 -6.70 1.23 4.73
CA TYR A 354 -7.71 0.45 5.45
C TYR A 354 -7.87 0.86 6.92
N CYS A 355 -7.45 2.09 7.29
CA CYS A 355 -7.80 2.64 8.59
C CYS A 355 -9.33 2.80 8.70
N HIS A 356 -9.85 3.04 9.91
CA HIS A 356 -11.27 3.37 10.08
C HIS A 356 -11.43 4.86 10.42
N PRO A 357 -12.24 5.60 9.62
CA PRO A 357 -12.86 5.19 8.36
C PRO A 357 -11.81 4.94 7.25
N GLU A 358 -12.16 4.12 6.26
CA GLU A 358 -11.27 3.83 5.13
C GLU A 358 -11.04 5.06 4.26
N VAL A 359 -9.91 5.08 3.55
CA VAL A 359 -9.59 6.10 2.54
C VAL A 359 -9.30 5.42 1.22
N ALA A 360 -9.89 5.93 0.15
CA ALA A 360 -9.57 5.48 -1.21
C ALA A 360 -9.57 6.66 -2.18
N PHE A 361 -8.64 6.67 -3.11
CA PHE A 361 -8.58 7.74 -4.12
C PHE A 361 -7.85 7.29 -5.39
N ALA A 362 -8.15 7.99 -6.48
CA ALA A 362 -7.41 7.91 -7.75
C ALA A 362 -7.42 9.27 -8.43
N GLY A 363 -6.35 9.58 -9.16
CA GLY A 363 -6.19 10.84 -9.87
C GLY A 363 -5.68 11.98 -8.99
N LEU A 364 -5.84 13.19 -9.49
CA LEU A 364 -5.27 14.40 -8.90
C LEU A 364 -6.07 14.89 -7.70
N THR A 365 -5.38 15.30 -6.65
CA THR A 365 -5.98 16.15 -5.61
C THR A 365 -6.34 17.51 -6.20
N GLU A 366 -7.22 18.24 -5.53
CA GLU A 366 -7.57 19.61 -5.95
C GLU A 366 -6.31 20.50 -6.07
N ALA A 367 -5.40 20.42 -5.11
CA ALA A 367 -4.17 21.20 -5.12
C ALA A 367 -3.26 20.83 -6.30
N GLN A 368 -3.07 19.54 -6.58
CA GLN A 368 -2.28 19.08 -7.74
C GLN A 368 -2.91 19.50 -9.07
N ALA A 369 -4.23 19.41 -9.21
CA ALA A 369 -4.91 19.85 -10.42
C ALA A 369 -4.71 21.36 -10.65
N ILE A 370 -4.81 22.19 -9.62
CA ILE A 370 -4.54 23.64 -9.71
C ILE A 370 -3.06 23.90 -10.06
N GLU A 371 -2.12 23.20 -9.42
CA GLU A 371 -0.67 23.33 -9.69
C GLU A 371 -0.34 22.96 -11.15
N MET A 372 -1.03 21.97 -11.71
CA MET A 372 -0.90 21.57 -13.12
C MET A 372 -1.61 22.51 -14.10
N GLY A 373 -2.25 23.58 -13.62
CA GLY A 373 -2.86 24.63 -14.42
C GLY A 373 -4.33 24.38 -14.82
N TYR A 374 -4.99 23.39 -14.25
CA TYR A 374 -6.42 23.19 -14.47
C TYR A 374 -7.25 24.27 -13.74
N ASP A 375 -8.27 24.78 -14.42
CA ASP A 375 -9.38 25.46 -13.75
C ASP A 375 -10.32 24.37 -13.22
N VAL A 376 -10.43 24.24 -11.90
CA VAL A 376 -11.12 23.12 -11.26
C VAL A 376 -12.50 23.46 -10.76
N VAL A 377 -13.37 22.47 -10.82
CA VAL A 377 -14.67 22.44 -10.12
C VAL A 377 -14.66 21.24 -9.20
N THR A 378 -15.02 21.43 -7.94
CA THR A 378 -15.08 20.35 -6.96
C THR A 378 -16.45 20.23 -6.32
N LYS A 379 -16.80 19.01 -5.94
CA LYS A 379 -18.00 18.72 -5.14
C LYS A 379 -17.68 17.69 -4.08
N LYS A 380 -18.27 17.86 -2.89
CA LYS A 380 -18.15 16.94 -1.75
C LYS A 380 -19.52 16.60 -1.25
N ASP A 381 -19.81 15.31 -1.11
CA ASP A 381 -21.06 14.83 -0.52
C ASP A 381 -20.78 13.87 0.63
N PRO A 382 -21.34 14.17 1.83
CA PRO A 382 -21.09 13.35 3.01
C PRO A 382 -21.96 12.08 3.01
N PHE A 383 -21.42 10.98 3.53
CA PHE A 383 -22.19 9.74 3.78
C PHE A 383 -23.33 9.91 4.78
N GLY A 384 -23.32 10.98 5.59
CA GLY A 384 -24.42 11.30 6.51
C GLY A 384 -25.78 11.45 5.86
N GLY A 385 -25.86 11.80 4.57
CA GLY A 385 -27.07 11.85 3.76
C GLY A 385 -27.45 10.54 3.09
N ASN A 386 -26.54 9.56 3.02
CA ASN A 386 -26.73 8.30 2.30
C ASN A 386 -27.58 7.29 3.11
N GLY A 387 -28.63 6.75 2.50
CA GLY A 387 -29.55 5.79 3.15
C GLY A 387 -28.86 4.50 3.59
N ARG A 388 -27.95 3.93 2.78
CA ARG A 388 -27.23 2.70 3.11
C ARG A 388 -26.25 2.91 4.27
N ALA A 389 -25.53 4.04 4.27
CA ALA A 389 -24.64 4.41 5.37
C ALA A 389 -25.39 4.48 6.72
N ARG A 390 -26.60 5.03 6.72
CA ARG A 390 -27.47 5.06 7.92
C ARG A 390 -27.94 3.66 8.31
N ILE A 391 -28.31 2.82 7.35
CA ILE A 391 -28.75 1.42 7.61
C ILE A 391 -27.64 0.62 8.28
N ILE A 392 -26.38 0.77 7.86
CA ILE A 392 -25.25 0.04 8.45
C ILE A 392 -24.69 0.70 9.71
N GLY A 393 -25.20 1.88 10.11
CA GLY A 393 -24.74 2.60 11.30
C GLY A 393 -23.39 3.32 11.13
N ASP A 394 -22.85 3.39 9.90
CA ASP A 394 -21.56 4.03 9.60
C ASP A 394 -21.77 5.17 8.58
N THR A 395 -21.83 6.39 9.10
CA THR A 395 -22.14 7.60 8.32
C THR A 395 -20.97 8.57 8.23
N GLU A 396 -19.83 8.19 8.77
CA GLU A 396 -18.64 9.05 8.80
C GLU A 396 -17.96 9.08 7.43
N GLY A 397 -17.62 10.28 6.96
CA GLY A 397 -16.88 10.44 5.71
C GLY A 397 -17.65 11.11 4.57
N MET A 398 -17.04 11.06 3.39
CA MET A 398 -17.56 11.75 2.19
C MET A 398 -16.94 11.16 0.91
N VAL A 399 -17.54 11.51 -0.22
CA VAL A 399 -16.96 11.44 -1.55
C VAL A 399 -16.67 12.85 -2.04
N LYS A 400 -15.44 13.08 -2.57
CA LYS A 400 -15.04 14.31 -3.25
C LYS A 400 -14.65 13.97 -4.69
N VAL A 401 -15.15 14.77 -5.64
CA VAL A 401 -14.73 14.71 -7.03
C VAL A 401 -14.08 16.03 -7.41
N VAL A 402 -12.94 15.92 -8.11
CA VAL A 402 -12.22 17.02 -8.75
C VAL A 402 -12.42 16.89 -10.24
N ALA A 403 -12.97 17.91 -10.90
CA ALA A 403 -13.19 17.95 -12.34
C ALA A 403 -12.58 19.21 -12.95
N ALA A 404 -12.15 19.12 -14.21
CA ALA A 404 -11.76 20.31 -14.99
C ALA A 404 -13.02 21.11 -15.35
N ARG A 405 -12.91 22.45 -15.35
CA ARG A 405 -13.95 23.32 -15.91
C ARG A 405 -13.87 23.28 -17.42
N GLY A 406 -14.98 22.92 -18.05
CA GLY A 406 -15.11 22.94 -19.50
C GLY A 406 -15.20 24.35 -20.11
N PRO A 407 -15.07 24.47 -21.43
CA PRO A 407 -15.17 25.76 -22.13
C PRO A 407 -16.50 26.47 -21.96
N ASP A 408 -17.56 25.74 -21.64
CA ASP A 408 -18.90 26.22 -21.35
C ASP A 408 -19.09 26.67 -19.88
N GLY A 409 -18.03 26.61 -19.07
CA GLY A 409 -18.03 26.95 -17.65
C GLY A 409 -18.55 25.85 -16.71
N ARG A 410 -18.99 24.69 -17.25
CA ARG A 410 -19.50 23.55 -16.49
C ARG A 410 -18.36 22.60 -16.08
N ALA A 411 -18.65 21.68 -15.16
CA ALA A 411 -17.75 20.59 -14.84
C ALA A 411 -17.61 19.65 -16.04
N GLY A 412 -16.37 19.41 -16.46
CA GLY A 412 -15.99 18.60 -17.63
C GLY A 412 -15.34 17.28 -17.22
N GLN A 413 -14.08 17.08 -17.61
CA GLN A 413 -13.33 15.84 -17.35
C GLN A 413 -13.09 15.60 -15.86
N VAL A 414 -13.30 14.37 -15.41
CA VAL A 414 -12.98 13.91 -14.05
C VAL A 414 -11.46 13.78 -13.92
N LEU A 415 -10.85 14.56 -13.03
CA LEU A 415 -9.41 14.59 -12.76
C LEU A 415 -9.02 13.75 -11.55
N GLY A 416 -9.90 13.66 -10.57
CA GLY A 416 -9.65 12.91 -9.36
C GLY A 416 -10.92 12.57 -8.57
N VAL A 417 -10.89 11.42 -7.90
CA VAL A 417 -11.94 10.95 -7.00
C VAL A 417 -11.31 10.55 -5.67
N HIS A 418 -11.81 11.15 -4.57
CA HIS A 418 -11.27 10.99 -3.23
C HIS A 418 -12.40 10.62 -2.29
N MET A 419 -12.27 9.49 -1.63
CA MET A 419 -13.30 8.93 -0.76
C MET A 419 -12.74 8.68 0.64
N VAL A 420 -13.56 8.93 1.65
CA VAL A 420 -13.30 8.52 3.03
C VAL A 420 -14.61 8.04 3.63
N GLY A 421 -14.64 6.86 4.24
CA GLY A 421 -15.88 6.31 4.82
C GLY A 421 -15.97 4.79 4.77
N PRO A 422 -17.18 4.24 4.95
CA PRO A 422 -17.38 2.79 4.97
C PRO A 422 -17.12 2.15 3.59
N TRP A 423 -16.26 1.14 3.57
CA TRP A 423 -15.93 0.29 2.39
C TRP A 423 -15.57 1.09 1.13
N VAL A 424 -14.96 2.26 1.27
CA VAL A 424 -14.60 3.09 0.10
C VAL A 424 -13.49 2.46 -0.72
N THR A 425 -12.68 1.58 -0.13
CA THR A 425 -11.67 0.80 -0.83
C THR A 425 -12.28 -0.14 -1.88
N GLU A 426 -13.50 -0.66 -1.64
CA GLU A 426 -14.26 -1.48 -2.58
C GLU A 426 -15.09 -0.62 -3.55
N GLN A 427 -15.44 0.62 -3.18
CA GLN A 427 -16.27 1.50 -4.00
C GLN A 427 -15.49 2.28 -5.06
N LEU A 428 -14.16 2.44 -4.89
CA LEU A 428 -13.33 3.29 -5.74
C LEU A 428 -13.36 2.89 -7.23
N GLY A 429 -13.69 1.63 -7.55
CA GLY A 429 -13.59 1.09 -8.91
C GLY A 429 -14.26 1.95 -9.99
N ALA A 430 -15.46 2.48 -9.74
CA ALA A 430 -16.15 3.37 -10.69
C ALA A 430 -15.41 4.71 -10.83
N GLY A 431 -14.92 5.29 -9.74
CA GLY A 431 -14.12 6.52 -9.75
C GLY A 431 -12.78 6.32 -10.45
N TYR A 432 -12.13 5.16 -10.24
CA TYR A 432 -10.89 4.81 -10.92
C TYR A 432 -11.08 4.70 -12.44
N LEU A 433 -12.16 4.06 -12.91
CA LEU A 433 -12.49 4.00 -14.33
C LEU A 433 -12.77 5.40 -14.90
N ALA A 434 -13.53 6.23 -14.19
CA ALA A 434 -13.84 7.58 -14.64
C ALA A 434 -12.57 8.43 -14.84
N VAL A 435 -11.60 8.35 -13.92
CA VAL A 435 -10.31 9.06 -14.04
C VAL A 435 -9.47 8.52 -15.20
N ASN A 436 -9.36 7.19 -15.32
CA ASN A 436 -8.47 6.58 -16.34
C ASN A 436 -9.03 6.67 -17.76
N TRP A 437 -10.35 6.69 -17.93
CA TRP A 437 -10.99 6.86 -19.23
C TRP A 437 -11.28 8.32 -19.56
N GLU A 438 -10.81 9.24 -18.72
CA GLU A 438 -11.01 10.69 -18.92
C GLU A 438 -12.48 11.06 -19.10
N ALA A 439 -13.36 10.32 -18.38
CA ALA A 439 -14.79 10.46 -18.49
C ALA A 439 -15.26 11.89 -18.12
N LEU A 440 -16.29 12.36 -18.81
CA LEU A 440 -16.93 13.62 -18.48
C LEU A 440 -17.91 13.43 -17.32
N VAL A 441 -18.06 14.46 -16.50
CA VAL A 441 -19.03 14.47 -15.38
C VAL A 441 -20.44 14.11 -15.86
N ASP A 442 -20.90 14.66 -16.99
CA ASP A 442 -22.24 14.38 -17.54
C ASP A 442 -22.41 12.89 -17.95
N GLU A 443 -21.36 12.21 -18.42
CA GLU A 443 -21.39 10.80 -18.78
C GLU A 443 -21.58 9.91 -17.53
N VAL A 444 -20.81 10.20 -16.48
CA VAL A 444 -20.89 9.44 -15.22
C VAL A 444 -22.21 9.74 -14.47
N ALA A 445 -22.66 10.98 -14.48
CA ALA A 445 -23.93 11.41 -13.86
C ALA A 445 -25.16 10.73 -14.49
N GLY A 446 -25.04 10.30 -15.77
CA GLY A 446 -26.10 9.56 -16.47
C GLY A 446 -26.22 8.08 -16.07
N LEU A 447 -25.27 7.52 -15.28
CA LEU A 447 -25.26 6.11 -14.90
C LEU A 447 -26.22 5.86 -13.72
N ILE A 448 -26.96 4.74 -13.81
CA ILE A 448 -27.91 4.34 -12.76
C ILE A 448 -27.13 3.67 -11.63
N GLN A 449 -27.26 4.19 -10.41
CA GLN A 449 -26.73 3.56 -9.21
C GLN A 449 -27.80 2.67 -8.54
N PRO A 450 -27.41 1.51 -7.97
CA PRO A 450 -28.36 0.68 -7.25
C PRO A 450 -28.80 1.34 -5.93
N HIS A 451 -30.10 1.28 -5.61
CA HIS A 451 -30.67 1.88 -4.39
C HIS A 451 -31.20 0.80 -3.43
N PRO A 452 -30.90 0.87 -2.10
CA PRO A 452 -29.95 1.76 -1.45
C PRO A 452 -28.52 1.19 -1.48
N SER A 453 -27.55 2.00 -1.81
CA SER A 453 -26.13 1.60 -1.81
C SER A 453 -25.21 2.74 -1.35
N LEU A 454 -23.98 2.40 -0.94
CA LEU A 454 -22.96 3.40 -0.61
C LEU A 454 -22.45 4.10 -1.88
N SER A 455 -22.41 3.41 -3.01
CA SER A 455 -21.95 3.95 -4.30
C SER A 455 -22.85 5.07 -4.83
N GLU A 456 -24.11 5.18 -4.35
CA GLU A 456 -24.97 6.31 -4.68
C GLU A 456 -24.34 7.67 -4.31
N THR A 457 -23.51 7.73 -3.25
CA THR A 457 -22.84 8.98 -2.87
C THR A 457 -21.93 9.48 -3.99
N PHE A 458 -21.22 8.58 -4.68
CA PHE A 458 -20.43 8.95 -5.85
C PHE A 458 -21.29 9.42 -7.02
N GLY A 459 -22.38 8.70 -7.33
CA GLY A 459 -23.33 9.08 -8.37
C GLY A 459 -23.99 10.43 -8.10
N GLU A 460 -24.45 10.69 -6.88
CA GLU A 460 -25.03 11.96 -6.44
C GLU A 460 -24.03 13.13 -6.55
N THR A 461 -22.75 12.88 -6.18
CA THR A 461 -21.68 13.87 -6.36
C THR A 461 -21.52 14.25 -7.83
N MET A 462 -21.57 13.26 -8.75
CA MET A 462 -21.51 13.51 -10.18
C MET A 462 -22.74 14.29 -10.69
N ILE A 463 -23.94 13.89 -10.27
CA ILE A 463 -25.18 14.59 -10.63
C ILE A 463 -25.14 16.04 -10.12
N ALA A 464 -24.68 16.27 -8.90
CA ALA A 464 -24.57 17.61 -8.33
C ALA A 464 -23.58 18.51 -9.10
N LEU A 465 -22.49 17.94 -9.62
CA LEU A 465 -21.53 18.65 -10.48
C LEU A 465 -22.14 19.12 -11.80
N THR A 466 -23.24 18.50 -12.29
CA THR A 466 -23.97 19.00 -13.46
C THR A 466 -24.80 20.27 -13.15
N GLY A 467 -24.85 20.70 -11.89
CA GLY A 467 -25.68 21.81 -11.41
C GLY A 467 -27.13 21.42 -11.10
N ARG A 468 -27.46 20.14 -11.06
CA ARG A 468 -28.82 19.61 -10.80
C ARG A 468 -28.82 18.45 -9.82
N GLY A 469 -28.33 18.68 -8.58
CA GLY A 469 -28.35 17.65 -7.53
C GLY A 469 -29.78 17.15 -7.24
N LEU A 470 -29.89 15.84 -6.92
CA LEU A 470 -31.19 15.25 -6.49
C LEU A 470 -31.41 15.42 -4.99
N HIS A 471 -30.52 14.87 -4.19
CA HIS A 471 -30.63 14.86 -2.72
C HIS A 471 -29.57 15.75 -2.05
N VAL A 472 -28.63 16.28 -2.82
CA VAL A 472 -27.54 17.16 -2.36
C VAL A 472 -27.58 18.46 -3.16
N GLY A 473 -27.52 19.58 -2.45
CA GLY A 473 -27.60 20.93 -3.02
C GLY A 473 -26.24 21.62 -3.13
#